data_45087d523a1ebc4aac9577d41a38eb5f
#
_entry.id   45087d523a1ebc4aac9577d41a38eb5f
#
_cell.length_a   1.000
_cell.length_b   1.000
_cell.length_c   1.000
_cell.angle_alpha   90.00
_cell.angle_beta   90.00
_cell.angle_gamma   90.00
#
_symmetry.space_group_name_H-M   'P 1'
#
loop_
_entity.id
_entity.type
_entity.pdbx_description
1 polymer ?
#
loop_
_entity_poly.entity_id
_entity_poly.type
_entity_poly.pdbx_seq_one_letter_code
_entity_poly.pdbx_strand_id
1 'polypeptide(L)'
;HRVTAVEKLCVSVDMIARRCEYKQAQAFLSMLPILYLDPDIERKSRRNALTSGVAAAFPFASYELSDRNGIFLGLNMYNRSPVFLNPYDDYKYTNGNIWIGGSSGAGKTFTLQCVGGRLRQQGKRVIYIIPKKGHEFRPRCEQLGGLYLRMSPSSPDCPNIMAIRRKSLDTYAGLKGLASRDDSVLADKISRLIIWYSLQKRDLSDEDRNYLDTSLVECYRRYGITFDNASVLNEDGSFGRMPILADWYDVLQESADTRHLAVVLARYVTGSASAMGSRNEIDLDNKYIVIDTSGMPDDLLLPGIFWATDIANDLISGAGGQLSALISDELWSLVGANSNPLAAGYIQEMVKTIRGLGGIAITSTQGMQDLFSLDNGKYGKGILDSSRIKIVMQMEEQEARLIQNVLNLSEEEVRQITRFRRGEGLLCIGYNHVPIAFYATQKEYDAITTSPTDLLKRKDREA
;
A
#
# COMPACT_ATOMS: atom_id res chain seq x y z
N HIS A 1 20.15 33.43 -37.16
CA HIS A 1 19.41 32.20 -36.76
C HIS A 1 19.06 32.12 -35.27
N ARG A 2 20.02 32.30 -34.31
CA ARG A 2 19.75 32.21 -32.87
C ARG A 2 18.79 33.29 -32.36
N VAL A 3 19.00 34.55 -32.79
CA VAL A 3 18.12 35.69 -32.40
C VAL A 3 16.69 35.47 -32.89
N THR A 4 16.52 35.02 -34.13
CA THR A 4 15.19 34.71 -34.67
C THR A 4 14.49 33.55 -33.97
N ALA A 5 15.26 32.58 -33.47
CA ALA A 5 14.72 31.48 -32.66
C ALA A 5 14.19 32.00 -31.31
N VAL A 6 14.92 32.92 -30.66
CA VAL A 6 14.49 33.55 -29.39
C VAL A 6 13.25 34.43 -29.62
N GLU A 7 13.21 35.19 -30.71
CA GLU A 7 12.03 36.01 -31.06
C GLU A 7 10.78 35.11 -31.25
N LYS A 8 10.91 34.00 -31.96
CA LYS A 8 9.82 33.02 -32.14
C LYS A 8 9.37 32.40 -30.81
N LEU A 9 10.31 32.07 -29.94
CA LEU A 9 10.00 31.53 -28.62
C LEU A 9 9.24 32.56 -27.77
N CYS A 10 9.66 33.84 -27.78
CA CYS A 10 8.94 34.89 -27.07
C CYS A 10 7.52 35.06 -27.60
N VAL A 11 7.32 35.02 -28.91
CA VAL A 11 5.98 35.13 -29.53
C VAL A 11 5.10 33.96 -29.16
N SER A 12 5.64 32.75 -29.01
CA SER A 12 4.86 31.56 -28.62
C SER A 12 4.30 31.63 -27.19
N VAL A 13 4.80 32.55 -26.35
CA VAL A 13 4.33 32.83 -24.99
C VAL A 13 3.76 34.25 -24.84
N ASP A 14 3.23 34.80 -25.92
CA ASP A 14 2.63 36.14 -26.00
C ASP A 14 3.56 37.27 -25.55
N MET A 15 4.87 37.12 -25.71
CA MET A 15 5.86 38.13 -25.41
C MET A 15 6.42 38.75 -26.69
N ILE A 16 6.51 40.09 -26.74
CA ILE A 16 7.11 40.82 -27.85
C ILE A 16 8.58 41.08 -27.52
N ALA A 17 9.50 40.34 -28.15
CA ALA A 17 10.92 40.64 -28.10
C ALA A 17 11.30 41.74 -29.13
N ARG A 18 12.09 42.70 -28.69
CA ARG A 18 12.66 43.73 -29.56
C ARG A 18 14.17 43.75 -29.47
N ARG A 19 14.84 43.88 -30.61
CA ARG A 19 16.30 43.97 -30.65
C ARG A 19 16.78 45.32 -30.11
N CYS A 20 17.89 45.28 -29.40
CA CYS A 20 18.58 46.52 -28.97
C CYS A 20 19.47 47.01 -30.08
N GLU A 21 18.87 47.60 -31.13
CA GLU A 21 19.62 48.17 -32.23
C GLU A 21 20.33 49.45 -31.78
N TYR A 22 21.61 49.61 -32.17
CA TYR A 22 22.49 50.74 -31.82
C TYR A 22 22.72 50.95 -30.31
N LYS A 23 22.33 49.96 -29.46
CA LYS A 23 22.47 50.00 -27.99
C LYS A 23 23.03 48.70 -27.41
N GLN A 24 23.80 47.97 -28.21
CA GLN A 24 24.32 46.66 -27.82
C GLN A 24 25.27 46.75 -26.61
N ALA A 25 26.15 47.79 -26.57
CA ALA A 25 27.07 48.00 -25.47
C ALA A 25 26.32 48.30 -24.15
N GLN A 26 25.31 49.20 -24.22
CA GLN A 26 24.47 49.54 -23.06
C GLN A 26 23.68 48.31 -22.56
N ALA A 27 23.09 47.53 -23.46
CA ALA A 27 22.38 46.34 -23.14
C ALA A 27 23.31 45.28 -22.49
N PHE A 28 24.51 45.12 -23.05
CA PHE A 28 25.51 44.21 -22.49
C PHE A 28 25.94 44.62 -21.09
N LEU A 29 26.27 45.88 -20.84
CA LEU A 29 26.63 46.41 -19.53
C LEU A 29 25.49 46.24 -18.52
N SER A 30 24.23 46.47 -18.96
CA SER A 30 23.07 46.30 -18.11
C SER A 30 22.76 44.80 -17.74
N MET A 31 23.34 43.86 -18.47
CA MET A 31 23.23 42.42 -18.18
C MET A 31 24.32 41.90 -17.25
N LEU A 32 25.39 42.66 -17.04
CA LEU A 32 26.46 42.24 -16.13
C LEU A 32 26.02 42.35 -14.68
N PRO A 33 26.49 41.49 -13.77
CA PRO A 33 26.11 41.47 -12.33
C PRO A 33 26.84 42.61 -11.55
N ILE A 34 26.85 43.85 -12.08
CA ILE A 34 27.51 45.02 -11.52
C ILE A 34 26.51 46.05 -10.97
N LEU A 35 25.21 45.67 -10.85
CA LEU A 35 24.13 46.55 -10.40
C LEU A 35 24.01 47.87 -11.19
N TYR A 36 24.38 47.84 -12.47
CA TYR A 36 24.22 48.96 -13.39
C TYR A 36 23.14 48.66 -14.40
N LEU A 37 22.17 49.56 -14.52
CA LEU A 37 21.14 49.53 -15.55
C LEU A 37 21.19 50.86 -16.31
N ASP A 38 21.49 50.78 -17.60
CA ASP A 38 21.53 51.97 -18.46
C ASP A 38 20.13 52.67 -18.50
N PRO A 39 20.04 54.00 -18.25
CA PRO A 39 18.76 54.72 -18.15
C PRO A 39 17.88 54.60 -19.40
N ASP A 40 18.49 54.51 -20.59
CA ASP A 40 17.73 54.34 -21.83
C ASP A 40 17.18 52.94 -22.00
N ILE A 41 17.92 51.93 -21.52
CA ILE A 41 17.43 50.55 -21.49
C ILE A 41 16.31 50.43 -20.45
N GLU A 42 16.51 50.99 -19.26
CA GLU A 42 15.47 51.03 -18.22
C GLU A 42 14.17 51.63 -18.72
N ARG A 43 14.23 52.85 -19.27
CA ARG A 43 13.05 53.55 -19.75
C ARG A 43 12.26 52.78 -20.81
N LYS A 44 12.96 52.04 -21.68
CA LYS A 44 12.34 51.23 -22.75
C LYS A 44 11.83 49.88 -22.29
N SER A 45 12.46 49.28 -21.28
CA SER A 45 12.13 47.92 -20.77
C SER A 45 11.18 47.95 -19.59
N ARG A 46 11.12 49.08 -18.85
CA ARG A 46 10.27 49.18 -17.64
C ARG A 46 8.80 48.92 -17.98
N ARG A 47 8.19 48.04 -17.19
CA ARG A 47 6.76 47.72 -17.26
C ARG A 47 6.18 47.70 -15.86
N ASN A 48 4.95 48.16 -15.75
CA ASN A 48 4.18 47.97 -14.51
C ASN A 48 3.70 46.52 -14.43
N ALA A 49 3.89 45.89 -13.31
CA ALA A 49 3.40 44.57 -13.03
C ALA A 49 2.67 44.53 -11.69
N LEU A 50 1.65 43.74 -11.59
CA LEU A 50 0.99 43.44 -10.30
C LEU A 50 1.92 42.64 -9.43
N THR A 51 1.87 42.84 -8.12
CA THR A 51 2.68 42.09 -7.13
C THR A 51 2.52 40.58 -7.27
N SER A 52 1.31 40.12 -7.54
CA SER A 52 1.03 38.69 -7.79
C SER A 52 1.75 38.15 -9.03
N GLY A 53 1.82 38.91 -10.11
CA GLY A 53 2.55 38.51 -11.31
C GLY A 53 4.06 38.50 -11.11
N VAL A 54 4.61 39.45 -10.37
CA VAL A 54 6.05 39.45 -9.99
C VAL A 54 6.39 38.29 -9.06
N ALA A 55 5.53 38.02 -8.06
CA ALA A 55 5.70 36.90 -7.15
C ALA A 55 5.66 35.55 -7.89
N ALA A 56 4.79 35.40 -8.90
CA ALA A 56 4.72 34.20 -9.73
C ALA A 56 5.96 34.00 -10.62
N ALA A 57 6.70 35.08 -10.96
CA ALA A 57 7.95 35.02 -11.71
C ALA A 57 9.19 34.67 -10.84
N PHE A 58 9.02 34.53 -9.51
CA PHE A 58 10.13 34.19 -8.60
C PHE A 58 10.64 32.77 -8.86
N PRO A 59 11.88 32.60 -9.38
CA PRO A 59 12.34 31.29 -9.88
C PRO A 59 12.87 30.33 -8.80
N PHE A 60 12.92 30.80 -7.55
CA PHE A 60 13.51 30.05 -6.44
C PHE A 60 12.46 29.39 -5.55
N ALA A 61 11.19 29.45 -5.95
CA ALA A 61 10.13 28.74 -5.23
C ALA A 61 10.25 27.23 -5.53
N SER A 62 10.47 26.44 -4.51
CA SER A 62 10.39 24.98 -4.57
C SER A 62 9.62 24.46 -3.38
N TYR A 63 8.83 23.42 -3.59
CA TYR A 63 8.16 22.74 -2.50
C TYR A 63 9.15 21.76 -1.82
N GLU A 64 9.37 21.95 -0.53
CA GLU A 64 10.15 21.03 0.28
C GLU A 64 9.22 20.18 1.14
N LEU A 65 9.42 18.88 1.11
CA LEU A 65 8.72 17.93 1.95
C LEU A 65 9.69 17.36 2.98
N SER A 66 9.63 17.90 4.20
CA SER A 66 10.47 17.44 5.31
C SER A 66 9.63 17.32 6.57
N ASP A 67 9.00 16.16 6.75
CA ASP A 67 8.18 15.89 7.92
C ASP A 67 9.03 15.63 9.15
N ARG A 68 8.58 16.14 10.29
CA ARG A 68 9.18 15.84 11.59
C ARG A 68 9.03 14.35 11.88
N ASN A 69 10.10 13.68 12.31
CA ASN A 69 10.12 12.24 12.56
C ASN A 69 9.71 11.39 11.33
N GLY A 70 9.91 11.92 10.12
CA GLY A 70 9.64 11.22 8.87
C GLY A 70 10.67 10.15 8.56
N ILE A 71 10.28 9.17 7.75
CA ILE A 71 11.23 8.27 7.08
C ILE A 71 11.84 9.00 5.88
N PHE A 72 13.14 8.86 5.67
CA PHE A 72 13.80 9.38 4.48
C PHE A 72 13.34 8.58 3.26
N LEU A 73 12.84 9.24 2.22
CA LEU A 73 12.44 8.58 0.98
C LEU A 73 13.51 8.70 -0.10
N GLY A 74 14.09 9.88 -0.27
CA GLY A 74 15.02 10.17 -1.34
C GLY A 74 15.28 11.66 -1.47
N LEU A 75 15.65 12.09 -2.67
CA LEU A 75 15.96 13.48 -2.97
C LEU A 75 14.96 14.07 -3.96
N ASN A 76 14.51 15.28 -3.71
CA ASN A 76 13.76 16.07 -4.66
C ASN A 76 14.59 16.27 -5.94
N MET A 77 14.02 15.95 -7.11
CA MET A 77 14.78 16.00 -8.37
C MET A 77 15.05 17.43 -8.84
N TYR A 78 14.30 18.43 -8.37
CA TYR A 78 14.51 19.82 -8.76
C TYR A 78 15.61 20.49 -7.95
N ASN A 79 15.54 20.44 -6.62
CA ASN A 79 16.42 21.21 -5.73
C ASN A 79 17.37 20.36 -4.90
N ARG A 80 17.33 19.03 -5.06
CA ARG A 80 18.14 18.05 -4.31
C ARG A 80 17.91 18.06 -2.79
N SER A 81 16.86 18.72 -2.30
CA SER A 81 16.53 18.64 -0.88
C SER A 81 16.11 17.22 -0.48
N PRO A 82 16.44 16.77 0.74
CA PRO A 82 16.00 15.46 1.23
C PRO A 82 14.49 15.46 1.49
N VAL A 83 13.85 14.38 1.10
CA VAL A 83 12.41 14.18 1.28
C VAL A 83 12.18 13.23 2.45
N PHE A 84 11.57 13.75 3.52
CA PHE A 84 11.15 12.99 4.69
C PHE A 84 9.62 12.95 4.76
N LEU A 85 9.07 11.76 4.97
CA LEU A 85 7.63 11.54 5.06
C LEU A 85 7.27 10.85 6.38
N ASN A 86 6.35 11.44 7.14
CA ASN A 86 5.75 10.82 8.33
C ASN A 86 4.27 10.53 8.09
N PRO A 87 3.89 9.34 7.60
CA PRO A 87 2.50 9.03 7.29
C PRO A 87 1.59 8.96 8.53
N TYR A 88 2.14 8.98 9.74
CA TYR A 88 1.41 8.99 11.01
C TYR A 88 1.20 10.39 11.58
N ASP A 89 1.52 11.45 10.85
CA ASP A 89 1.27 12.84 11.29
C ASP A 89 -0.19 13.22 11.02
N ASP A 90 -1.04 13.04 12.03
CA ASP A 90 -2.47 13.31 11.97
C ASP A 90 -2.82 14.80 11.80
N TYR A 91 -1.90 15.71 12.12
CA TYR A 91 -2.08 17.14 11.88
C TYR A 91 -1.88 17.50 10.39
N LYS A 92 -1.01 16.76 9.71
CA LYS A 92 -0.67 17.01 8.31
C LYS A 92 -1.49 16.17 7.33
N TYR A 93 -1.73 14.91 7.68
CA TYR A 93 -2.41 13.95 6.82
C TYR A 93 -3.72 13.50 7.42
N THR A 94 -4.83 13.78 6.74
CA THR A 94 -6.15 13.23 7.13
C THR A 94 -6.18 11.71 7.12
N ASN A 95 -5.27 11.09 6.35
CA ASN A 95 -5.08 9.66 6.19
C ASN A 95 -3.64 9.41 5.74
N GLY A 96 -2.93 8.52 6.42
CA GLY A 96 -1.54 8.17 6.14
C GLY A 96 -1.34 7.05 5.13
N ASN A 97 -2.43 6.50 4.54
CA ASN A 97 -2.31 5.44 3.56
C ASN A 97 -1.53 5.90 2.33
N ILE A 98 -0.71 4.99 1.80
CA ILE A 98 0.18 5.23 0.65
C ILE A 98 -0.22 4.29 -0.47
N TRP A 99 -0.43 4.84 -1.66
CA TRP A 99 -0.58 4.07 -2.87
C TRP A 99 0.63 4.26 -3.78
N ILE A 100 1.14 3.18 -4.37
CA ILE A 100 2.29 3.21 -5.28
C ILE A 100 1.89 2.57 -6.60
N GLY A 101 1.85 3.36 -7.67
CA GLY A 101 1.59 2.90 -9.02
C GLY A 101 2.81 2.96 -9.93
N GLY A 102 2.91 2.06 -10.89
CA GLY A 102 4.00 2.07 -11.88
C GLY A 102 4.10 0.77 -12.66
N SER A 103 4.70 0.81 -13.84
CA SER A 103 4.93 -0.36 -14.67
C SER A 103 5.85 -1.40 -14.02
N SER A 104 5.88 -2.61 -14.55
CA SER A 104 6.84 -3.63 -14.10
C SER A 104 8.28 -3.13 -14.30
N GLY A 105 9.12 -3.31 -13.29
CA GLY A 105 10.53 -2.84 -13.34
C GLY A 105 10.75 -1.39 -12.92
N ALA A 106 9.72 -0.57 -12.68
CA ALA A 106 9.85 0.82 -12.23
C ALA A 106 10.51 0.97 -10.85
N GLY A 107 10.55 -0.09 -10.04
CA GLY A 107 11.18 -0.10 -8.72
C GLY A 107 10.20 -0.14 -7.54
N LYS A 108 8.91 -0.42 -7.77
CA LYS A 108 7.87 -0.48 -6.72
C LYS A 108 8.24 -1.37 -5.55
N THR A 109 8.52 -2.64 -5.82
CA THR A 109 8.88 -3.63 -4.78
C THR A 109 10.11 -3.19 -3.98
N PHE A 110 11.10 -2.59 -4.64
CA PHE A 110 12.28 -2.03 -3.98
C PHE A 110 11.90 -0.88 -3.04
N THR A 111 11.06 0.05 -3.51
CA THR A 111 10.56 1.18 -2.71
C THR A 111 9.73 0.70 -1.52
N LEU A 112 8.84 -0.30 -1.71
CA LEU A 112 8.06 -0.91 -0.62
C LEU A 112 8.96 -1.48 0.48
N GLN A 113 10.02 -2.21 0.10
CA GLN A 113 10.94 -2.79 1.08
C GLN A 113 11.78 -1.73 1.82
N CYS A 114 12.19 -0.66 1.14
CA CYS A 114 12.86 0.48 1.77
C CYS A 114 11.94 1.17 2.79
N VAL A 115 10.71 1.50 2.37
CA VAL A 115 9.72 2.18 3.23
C VAL A 115 9.41 1.34 4.47
N GLY A 116 9.06 0.07 4.30
CA GLY A 116 8.71 -0.77 5.43
C GLY A 116 9.90 -1.06 6.37
N GLY A 117 11.12 -1.25 5.81
CA GLY A 117 12.32 -1.40 6.63
C GLY A 117 12.61 -0.16 7.50
N ARG A 118 12.40 1.03 6.95
CA ARG A 118 12.57 2.31 7.66
C ARG A 118 11.48 2.56 8.71
N LEU A 119 10.23 2.20 8.40
CA LEU A 119 9.15 2.21 9.40
C LEU A 119 9.46 1.25 10.56
N ARG A 120 9.99 0.05 10.27
CA ARG A 120 10.43 -0.90 11.29
C ARG A 120 11.55 -0.34 12.18
N GLN A 121 12.53 0.34 11.58
CA GLN A 121 13.61 1.02 12.31
C GLN A 121 13.11 2.13 13.24
N GLN A 122 11.99 2.76 12.91
CA GLN A 122 11.27 3.71 13.79
C GLN A 122 10.40 3.01 14.85
N GLY A 123 10.50 1.69 15.02
CA GLY A 123 9.75 0.93 16.02
C GLY A 123 8.31 0.57 15.63
N LYS A 124 7.88 0.86 14.41
CA LYS A 124 6.54 0.50 13.93
C LYS A 124 6.44 -1.01 13.66
N ARG A 125 5.24 -1.59 13.81
CA ARG A 125 4.96 -2.93 13.32
C ARG A 125 4.74 -2.88 11.81
N VAL A 126 5.36 -3.80 11.06
CA VAL A 126 5.22 -3.85 9.60
C VAL A 126 4.84 -5.27 9.20
N ILE A 127 3.74 -5.39 8.47
CA ILE A 127 3.23 -6.67 7.97
C ILE A 127 3.14 -6.59 6.45
N TYR A 128 3.82 -7.50 5.77
CA TYR A 128 3.77 -7.63 4.32
C TYR A 128 2.87 -8.78 3.91
N ILE A 129 2.10 -8.56 2.82
CA ILE A 129 1.37 -9.61 2.10
C ILE A 129 1.86 -9.58 0.67
N ILE A 130 2.55 -10.66 0.26
CA ILE A 130 3.25 -10.71 -1.02
C ILE A 130 2.74 -11.89 -1.85
N PRO A 131 1.84 -11.64 -2.83
CA PRO A 131 1.26 -12.71 -3.65
C PRO A 131 2.17 -13.19 -4.79
N LYS A 132 3.18 -12.40 -5.16
CA LYS A 132 4.12 -12.75 -6.22
C LYS A 132 5.55 -12.46 -5.78
N LYS A 133 6.48 -13.36 -6.13
CA LYS A 133 7.91 -13.16 -5.84
C LYS A 133 8.24 -12.94 -4.36
N GLY A 134 7.50 -13.57 -3.45
CA GLY A 134 7.68 -13.40 -2.00
C GLY A 134 9.09 -13.72 -1.52
N HIS A 135 9.81 -14.63 -2.20
CA HIS A 135 11.21 -14.96 -1.90
C HIS A 135 12.16 -13.75 -1.97
N GLU A 136 11.83 -12.70 -2.76
CA GLU A 136 12.64 -11.47 -2.84
C GLU A 136 12.62 -10.66 -1.52
N PHE A 137 11.63 -10.89 -0.65
CA PHE A 137 11.50 -10.21 0.65
C PHE A 137 12.23 -10.93 1.79
N ARG A 138 12.59 -12.19 1.59
CA ARG A 138 13.19 -13.03 2.63
C ARG A 138 14.53 -12.49 3.14
N PRO A 139 15.51 -12.07 2.29
CA PRO A 139 16.81 -11.59 2.79
C PRO A 139 16.66 -10.34 3.66
N ARG A 140 15.77 -9.41 3.28
CA ARG A 140 15.51 -8.21 4.08
C ARG A 140 14.79 -8.54 5.38
N CYS A 141 13.85 -9.48 5.35
CA CYS A 141 13.14 -9.96 6.53
C CYS A 141 14.12 -10.55 7.56
N GLU A 142 14.99 -11.45 7.14
CA GLU A 142 16.02 -12.07 7.97
C GLU A 142 17.00 -11.03 8.53
N GLN A 143 17.44 -10.07 7.71
CA GLN A 143 18.31 -8.97 8.14
C GLN A 143 17.72 -8.12 9.27
N LEU A 144 16.39 -7.94 9.27
CA LEU A 144 15.67 -7.15 10.28
C LEU A 144 15.19 -7.98 11.49
N GLY A 145 15.55 -9.27 11.56
CA GLY A 145 15.07 -10.19 12.59
C GLY A 145 13.55 -10.42 12.52
N GLY A 146 13.00 -10.36 11.31
CA GLY A 146 11.58 -10.53 11.04
C GLY A 146 11.16 -11.99 10.97
N LEU A 147 9.85 -12.21 10.98
CA LEU A 147 9.21 -13.50 10.77
C LEU A 147 8.79 -13.63 9.30
N TYR A 148 9.33 -14.64 8.61
CA TYR A 148 8.96 -14.95 7.24
C TYR A 148 8.09 -16.20 7.18
N LEU A 149 6.85 -16.06 6.74
CA LEU A 149 5.87 -17.13 6.61
C LEU A 149 5.60 -17.41 5.13
N ARG A 150 5.88 -18.62 4.70
CA ARG A 150 5.57 -19.05 3.34
C ARG A 150 4.27 -19.86 3.32
N MET A 151 3.18 -19.21 2.98
CA MET A 151 1.88 -19.87 2.84
C MET A 151 1.81 -20.62 1.51
N SER A 152 1.66 -21.93 1.59
CA SER A 152 1.44 -22.81 0.43
C SER A 152 0.70 -24.07 0.87
N PRO A 153 0.07 -24.83 -0.04
CA PRO A 153 -0.68 -26.04 0.29
C PRO A 153 0.08 -27.08 1.13
N SER A 154 1.40 -27.15 0.96
CA SER A 154 2.30 -28.09 1.64
C SER A 154 3.10 -27.48 2.78
N SER A 155 2.95 -26.19 3.07
CA SER A 155 3.72 -25.52 4.11
C SER A 155 3.02 -25.57 5.46
N PRO A 156 3.74 -25.86 6.56
CA PRO A 156 3.22 -25.70 7.90
C PRO A 156 3.12 -24.24 8.35
N ASP A 157 3.65 -23.29 7.58
CA ASP A 157 3.71 -21.86 7.93
C ASP A 157 2.38 -21.12 7.67
N CYS A 158 1.26 -21.85 7.68
CA CYS A 158 -0.07 -21.26 7.51
C CYS A 158 -0.73 -21.10 8.87
N PRO A 159 -0.83 -19.88 9.42
CA PRO A 159 -1.50 -19.65 10.69
C PRO A 159 -2.99 -20.00 10.58
N ASN A 160 -3.57 -20.60 11.62
CA ASN A 160 -4.97 -21.00 11.63
C ASN A 160 -5.92 -19.84 11.29
N ILE A 161 -6.69 -19.94 10.19
CA ILE A 161 -7.64 -18.90 9.76
C ILE A 161 -8.79 -18.76 10.75
N MET A 162 -9.21 -19.83 11.42
CA MET A 162 -10.32 -19.81 12.37
C MET A 162 -9.93 -19.18 13.71
N ALA A 163 -8.64 -18.99 13.99
CA ALA A 163 -8.23 -18.38 15.25
C ALA A 163 -8.68 -16.91 15.37
N ILE A 164 -9.31 -16.59 16.50
CA ILE A 164 -9.61 -15.22 16.90
C ILE A 164 -8.39 -14.68 17.62
N ARG A 165 -7.82 -13.56 17.13
CA ARG A 165 -6.56 -12.97 17.63
C ARG A 165 -6.75 -11.62 18.27
N ARG A 166 -7.97 -11.13 18.41
CA ARG A 166 -8.31 -9.87 19.08
C ARG A 166 -9.29 -10.12 20.22
N LYS A 167 -9.08 -9.41 21.31
CA LYS A 167 -9.86 -9.58 22.56
C LYS A 167 -11.21 -8.86 22.51
N SER A 168 -11.32 -7.81 21.69
CA SER A 168 -12.52 -6.99 21.57
C SER A 168 -12.45 -6.22 20.24
N LEU A 169 -13.59 -5.86 19.67
CA LEU A 169 -13.69 -4.91 18.56
C LEU A 169 -13.40 -3.47 19.03
N ASP A 170 -13.37 -3.26 20.32
CA ASP A 170 -13.26 -1.97 21.00
C ASP A 170 -11.85 -1.41 21.16
N THR A 171 -10.88 -1.80 20.36
CA THR A 171 -9.48 -1.32 20.51
C THR A 171 -9.39 0.22 20.51
N TYR A 172 -10.37 0.91 19.93
CA TYR A 172 -10.44 2.38 19.88
C TYR A 172 -11.51 3.01 20.78
N ALA A 173 -12.54 2.27 21.11
CA ALA A 173 -13.65 2.78 21.89
C ALA A 173 -13.29 2.94 23.37
N GLY A 174 -12.37 2.14 23.87
CA GLY A 174 -11.80 2.33 25.22
C GLY A 174 -11.14 3.70 25.42
N LEU A 175 -10.72 4.37 24.33
CA LEU A 175 -10.16 5.72 24.36
C LEU A 175 -11.22 6.84 24.24
N LYS A 176 -12.44 6.54 23.79
CA LYS A 176 -13.49 7.56 23.52
C LYS A 176 -14.84 7.28 24.14
N GLY A 177 -15.05 6.18 24.84
CA GLY A 177 -16.35 5.88 25.50
C GLY A 177 -17.52 5.67 24.52
N LEU A 178 -17.26 5.33 23.25
CA LEU A 178 -18.20 5.22 22.16
C LEU A 178 -18.43 3.78 21.69
N ALA A 179 -17.93 2.77 22.43
CA ALA A 179 -18.16 1.39 22.08
C ALA A 179 -19.58 0.96 22.45
N SER A 180 -20.31 0.40 21.49
CA SER A 180 -21.41 -0.46 21.83
C SER A 180 -20.85 -1.75 22.47
N ARG A 181 -21.33 -2.11 23.65
CA ARG A 181 -20.98 -3.36 24.32
C ARG A 181 -21.44 -4.61 23.56
N ASP A 182 -22.08 -4.42 22.41
CA ASP A 182 -22.83 -5.45 21.69
C ASP A 182 -22.09 -6.07 20.50
N ASP A 183 -20.91 -5.54 20.11
CA ASP A 183 -20.17 -6.06 18.96
C ASP A 183 -19.35 -7.30 19.34
N SER A 184 -19.72 -8.44 18.78
CA SER A 184 -19.07 -9.71 19.03
C SER A 184 -17.90 -9.97 18.07
N VAL A 185 -16.70 -10.27 18.61
CA VAL A 185 -15.55 -10.70 17.81
C VAL A 185 -15.80 -12.00 17.06
N LEU A 186 -16.66 -12.87 17.61
CA LEU A 186 -17.06 -14.11 16.96
C LEU A 186 -17.93 -13.82 15.73
N ALA A 187 -18.93 -12.96 15.84
CA ALA A 187 -19.80 -12.61 14.71
C ALA A 187 -19.00 -12.02 13.54
N ASP A 188 -18.07 -11.11 13.84
CA ASP A 188 -17.18 -10.55 12.83
C ASP A 188 -16.26 -11.62 12.21
N LYS A 189 -15.73 -12.57 13.02
CA LYS A 189 -14.90 -13.67 12.51
C LYS A 189 -15.69 -14.61 11.60
N ILE A 190 -16.93 -14.96 11.98
CA ILE A 190 -17.82 -15.78 11.15
C ILE A 190 -18.08 -15.11 9.81
N SER A 191 -18.42 -13.82 9.81
CA SER A 191 -18.64 -13.06 8.57
C SER A 191 -17.42 -13.11 7.64
N ARG A 192 -16.20 -12.96 8.17
CA ARG A 192 -14.95 -13.04 7.40
C ARG A 192 -14.68 -14.45 6.86
N LEU A 193 -14.99 -15.49 7.63
CA LEU A 193 -14.86 -16.89 7.18
C LEU A 193 -15.86 -17.21 6.04
N ILE A 194 -17.06 -16.67 6.08
CA ILE A 194 -18.05 -16.81 4.99
C ILE A 194 -17.55 -16.09 3.73
N ILE A 195 -16.97 -14.89 3.85
CA ILE A 195 -16.34 -14.20 2.72
C ILE A 195 -15.21 -15.04 2.14
N TRP A 196 -14.30 -15.56 2.98
CA TRP A 196 -13.21 -16.43 2.55
C TRP A 196 -13.72 -17.68 1.82
N TYR A 197 -14.76 -18.32 2.34
CA TYR A 197 -15.39 -19.46 1.71
C TYR A 197 -15.99 -19.09 0.33
N SER A 198 -16.63 -17.93 0.21
CA SER A 198 -17.26 -17.46 -1.03
C SER A 198 -16.26 -17.18 -2.16
N LEU A 199 -14.98 -16.98 -1.86
CA LEU A 199 -13.92 -16.86 -2.86
C LEU A 199 -13.62 -18.19 -3.57
N GLN A 200 -14.02 -19.32 -2.97
CA GLN A 200 -13.78 -20.67 -3.48
C GLN A 200 -15.03 -21.29 -4.13
N LYS A 201 -16.22 -20.93 -3.64
CA LYS A 201 -17.51 -21.32 -4.20
C LYS A 201 -18.32 -20.06 -4.50
N ARG A 202 -18.31 -19.63 -5.78
CA ARG A 202 -18.93 -18.37 -6.22
C ARG A 202 -20.44 -18.36 -6.15
N ASP A 203 -21.08 -19.52 -6.38
CA ASP A 203 -22.54 -19.66 -6.44
C ASP A 203 -23.10 -20.14 -5.08
N LEU A 204 -22.97 -19.29 -4.07
CA LEU A 204 -23.58 -19.51 -2.76
C LEU A 204 -24.99 -18.94 -2.73
N SER A 205 -25.97 -19.80 -2.48
CA SER A 205 -27.34 -19.37 -2.20
C SER A 205 -27.43 -18.69 -0.83
N ASP A 206 -28.51 -17.99 -0.57
CA ASP A 206 -28.77 -17.41 0.76
C ASP A 206 -28.96 -18.53 1.82
N GLU A 207 -29.51 -19.66 1.41
CA GLU A 207 -29.63 -20.84 2.26
C GLU A 207 -28.26 -21.42 2.62
N ASP A 208 -27.35 -21.58 1.65
CA ASP A 208 -25.97 -21.98 1.88
C ASP A 208 -25.26 -21.08 2.90
N ARG A 209 -25.47 -19.76 2.78
CA ARG A 209 -24.87 -18.79 3.71
C ARG A 209 -25.38 -18.97 5.13
N ASN A 210 -26.69 -19.24 5.30
CA ASN A 210 -27.27 -19.52 6.61
C ASN A 210 -26.73 -20.83 7.19
N TYR A 211 -26.54 -21.87 6.37
CA TYR A 211 -25.91 -23.13 6.81
C TYR A 211 -24.46 -22.94 7.21
N LEU A 212 -23.68 -22.13 6.48
CA LEU A 212 -22.30 -21.81 6.86
C LEU A 212 -22.26 -21.03 8.18
N ASP A 213 -23.14 -20.04 8.36
CA ASP A 213 -23.23 -19.26 9.60
C ASP A 213 -23.52 -20.16 10.81
N THR A 214 -24.61 -20.94 10.75
CA THR A 214 -25.02 -21.82 11.85
C THR A 214 -24.01 -22.91 12.15
N SER A 215 -23.34 -23.47 11.14
CA SER A 215 -22.29 -24.48 11.33
C SER A 215 -21.03 -23.89 11.98
N LEU A 216 -20.68 -22.65 11.65
CA LEU A 216 -19.57 -21.94 12.31
C LEU A 216 -19.88 -21.63 13.77
N VAL A 217 -21.09 -21.11 14.05
CA VAL A 217 -21.53 -20.88 15.44
C VAL A 217 -21.44 -22.17 16.25
N GLU A 218 -21.92 -23.29 15.71
CA GLU A 218 -21.84 -24.61 16.39
C GLU A 218 -20.39 -25.08 16.56
N CYS A 219 -19.54 -24.90 15.55
CA CYS A 219 -18.14 -25.24 15.61
C CYS A 219 -17.42 -24.50 16.75
N TYR A 220 -17.60 -23.19 16.87
CA TYR A 220 -17.00 -22.40 17.95
C TYR A 220 -17.62 -22.73 19.31
N ARG A 221 -18.93 -23.00 19.38
CA ARG A 221 -19.63 -23.40 20.59
C ARG A 221 -19.04 -24.69 21.23
N ARG A 222 -18.57 -25.63 20.40
CA ARG A 222 -17.90 -26.85 20.87
C ARG A 222 -16.56 -26.59 21.58
N TYR A 223 -15.98 -25.42 21.30
CA TYR A 223 -14.77 -24.94 21.98
C TYR A 223 -15.07 -23.97 23.15
N GLY A 224 -16.35 -23.84 23.54
CA GLY A 224 -16.77 -22.93 24.60
C GLY A 224 -16.82 -21.46 24.19
N ILE A 225 -16.61 -21.14 22.91
CA ILE A 225 -16.61 -19.78 22.38
C ILE A 225 -18.03 -19.41 21.94
N THR A 226 -18.51 -18.28 22.46
CA THR A 226 -19.85 -17.73 22.21
C THR A 226 -19.77 -16.30 21.74
N PHE A 227 -20.92 -15.65 21.51
CA PHE A 227 -20.96 -14.22 21.16
C PHE A 227 -20.53 -13.29 22.32
N ASP A 228 -20.39 -13.80 23.54
CA ASP A 228 -19.74 -13.06 24.61
C ASP A 228 -18.21 -13.05 24.38
N ASN A 229 -17.65 -11.87 24.22
CA ASN A 229 -16.21 -11.68 23.97
C ASN A 229 -15.32 -12.23 25.10
N ALA A 230 -15.83 -12.35 26.33
CA ALA A 230 -15.10 -12.96 27.44
C ALA A 230 -14.85 -14.47 27.22
N SER A 231 -15.73 -15.16 26.49
CA SER A 231 -15.61 -16.59 26.21
C SER A 231 -14.41 -16.97 25.32
N VAL A 232 -13.79 -16.00 24.66
CA VAL A 232 -12.62 -16.20 23.78
C VAL A 232 -11.34 -16.35 24.59
N LEU A 233 -11.34 -15.92 25.87
CA LEU A 233 -10.17 -15.84 26.72
C LEU A 233 -10.25 -16.86 27.87
N ASN A 234 -9.09 -17.39 28.24
CA ASN A 234 -8.90 -18.14 29.47
C ASN A 234 -8.91 -17.20 30.70
N GLU A 235 -8.94 -17.76 31.92
CA GLU A 235 -8.91 -16.99 33.17
C GLU A 235 -7.64 -16.12 33.32
N ASP A 236 -6.52 -16.54 32.72
CA ASP A 236 -5.25 -15.82 32.72
C ASP A 236 -5.20 -14.70 31.66
N GLY A 237 -6.27 -14.53 30.88
CA GLY A 237 -6.37 -13.54 29.79
C GLY A 237 -5.64 -13.92 28.50
N SER A 238 -5.13 -15.16 28.40
CA SER A 238 -4.66 -15.75 27.14
C SER A 238 -5.83 -16.20 26.27
N PHE A 239 -5.60 -16.38 24.96
CA PHE A 239 -6.64 -16.96 24.09
C PHE A 239 -6.85 -18.43 24.38
N GLY A 240 -8.11 -18.86 24.44
CA GLY A 240 -8.51 -20.26 24.53
C GLY A 240 -8.09 -21.05 23.30
N ARG A 241 -8.26 -22.39 23.39
CA ARG A 241 -8.03 -23.25 22.22
C ARG A 241 -9.06 -22.93 21.14
N MET A 242 -8.56 -22.69 19.90
CA MET A 242 -9.38 -22.32 18.77
C MET A 242 -9.70 -23.55 17.88
N PRO A 243 -10.88 -23.58 17.22
CA PRO A 243 -11.16 -24.60 16.20
C PRO A 243 -10.23 -24.42 14.99
N ILE A 244 -10.14 -25.48 14.17
CA ILE A 244 -9.46 -25.51 12.88
C ILE A 244 -10.42 -25.88 11.77
N LEU A 245 -10.00 -25.78 10.51
CA LEU A 245 -10.86 -26.10 9.36
C LEU A 245 -11.38 -27.56 9.39
N ALA A 246 -10.64 -28.50 9.99
CA ALA A 246 -11.09 -29.88 10.16
C ALA A 246 -12.31 -29.96 11.10
N ASP A 247 -12.30 -29.20 12.20
CA ASP A 247 -13.42 -29.18 13.14
C ASP A 247 -14.70 -28.63 12.47
N TRP A 248 -14.57 -27.59 11.63
CA TRP A 248 -15.68 -27.07 10.86
C TRP A 248 -16.16 -28.04 9.78
N TYR A 249 -15.22 -28.72 9.10
CA TYR A 249 -15.55 -29.78 8.14
C TYR A 249 -16.40 -30.87 8.78
N ASP A 250 -16.04 -31.34 9.99
CA ASP A 250 -16.77 -32.37 10.72
C ASP A 250 -18.19 -31.91 11.03
N VAL A 251 -18.39 -30.69 11.50
CA VAL A 251 -19.71 -30.11 11.74
C VAL A 251 -20.58 -30.12 10.47
N LEU A 252 -20.01 -29.73 9.33
CA LEU A 252 -20.73 -29.73 8.05
C LEU A 252 -21.07 -31.14 7.55
N GLN A 253 -20.31 -32.16 7.94
CA GLN A 253 -20.59 -33.58 7.58
C GLN A 253 -21.74 -34.21 8.37
N GLU A 254 -22.10 -33.69 9.54
CA GLU A 254 -23.12 -34.23 10.41
C GLU A 254 -24.53 -34.16 9.83
N SER A 255 -24.86 -33.10 9.04
CA SER A 255 -26.15 -32.97 8.41
C SER A 255 -26.11 -33.28 6.92
N ALA A 256 -27.16 -33.90 6.40
CA ALA A 256 -27.31 -34.13 4.97
C ALA A 256 -27.41 -32.83 4.19
N ASP A 257 -28.05 -31.79 4.77
CA ASP A 257 -28.28 -30.48 4.14
C ASP A 257 -27.00 -29.66 4.00
N THR A 258 -26.02 -29.85 4.89
CA THR A 258 -24.75 -29.10 4.90
C THR A 258 -23.57 -29.86 4.26
N ARG A 259 -23.72 -31.16 4.02
CA ARG A 259 -22.63 -32.02 3.52
C ARG A 259 -22.08 -31.56 2.17
N HIS A 260 -22.89 -30.98 1.28
CA HIS A 260 -22.43 -30.44 0.00
C HIS A 260 -21.50 -29.22 0.17
N LEU A 261 -21.56 -28.51 1.29
CA LEU A 261 -20.65 -27.41 1.63
C LEU A 261 -19.31 -27.92 2.15
N ALA A 262 -19.28 -29.07 2.80
CA ALA A 262 -18.04 -29.66 3.28
C ALA A 262 -17.02 -29.98 2.17
N VAL A 263 -17.49 -30.18 0.93
CA VAL A 263 -16.62 -30.49 -0.23
C VAL A 263 -15.54 -29.43 -0.45
N VAL A 264 -15.83 -28.16 -0.22
CA VAL A 264 -14.83 -27.09 -0.34
C VAL A 264 -13.74 -27.22 0.71
N LEU A 265 -14.11 -27.57 1.93
CA LEU A 265 -13.16 -27.74 3.05
C LEU A 265 -12.36 -29.04 2.97
N ALA A 266 -12.87 -30.07 2.27
CA ALA A 266 -12.18 -31.36 2.11
C ALA A 266 -10.75 -31.20 1.57
N ARG A 267 -10.50 -30.19 0.72
CA ARG A 267 -9.17 -29.88 0.22
C ARG A 267 -8.17 -29.51 1.31
N TYR A 268 -8.63 -28.84 2.38
CA TYR A 268 -7.82 -28.40 3.51
C TYR A 268 -7.76 -29.41 4.66
N VAL A 269 -8.54 -30.49 4.61
CA VAL A 269 -8.59 -31.50 5.66
C VAL A 269 -7.90 -32.80 5.23
N THR A 270 -8.32 -33.33 4.07
CA THR A 270 -7.83 -34.61 3.52
C THR A 270 -7.16 -34.46 2.17
N GLY A 271 -7.25 -33.29 1.55
CA GLY A 271 -6.75 -33.02 0.21
C GLY A 271 -5.35 -32.43 0.16
N SER A 272 -5.01 -31.89 -1.03
CA SER A 272 -3.67 -31.36 -1.34
C SER A 272 -3.23 -30.15 -0.52
N ALA A 273 -4.15 -29.46 0.17
CA ALA A 273 -3.88 -28.30 1.01
C ALA A 273 -4.04 -28.60 2.52
N SER A 274 -3.94 -29.86 2.92
CA SER A 274 -4.15 -30.29 4.32
C SER A 274 -3.17 -29.65 5.32
N ALA A 275 -1.96 -29.32 4.90
CA ALA A 275 -1.03 -28.59 5.76
C ALA A 275 -1.56 -27.20 6.17
N MET A 276 -2.33 -26.53 5.31
CA MET A 276 -2.96 -25.24 5.61
C MET A 276 -4.09 -25.37 6.65
N GLY A 277 -4.84 -26.46 6.61
CA GLY A 277 -5.95 -26.72 7.54
C GLY A 277 -5.54 -27.25 8.89
N SER A 278 -4.24 -27.54 9.07
CA SER A 278 -3.69 -28.12 10.30
C SER A 278 -3.62 -27.11 11.45
N ARG A 279 -3.48 -27.63 12.68
CA ARG A 279 -3.29 -26.80 13.88
C ARG A 279 -1.83 -26.35 13.97
N ASN A 280 -1.55 -25.25 13.30
CA ASN A 280 -0.23 -24.64 13.30
C ASN A 280 -0.20 -23.51 14.34
N GLU A 281 0.50 -23.74 15.44
CA GLU A 281 0.74 -22.72 16.47
C GLU A 281 1.98 -21.91 16.10
N ILE A 282 1.77 -20.82 15.40
CA ILE A 282 2.82 -19.91 14.97
C ILE A 282 2.77 -18.67 15.86
N ASP A 283 3.90 -18.38 16.50
CA ASP A 283 4.05 -17.11 17.22
C ASP A 283 4.14 -15.94 16.22
N LEU A 284 3.13 -15.08 16.25
CA LEU A 284 3.01 -13.91 15.40
C LEU A 284 3.42 -12.60 16.12
N ASP A 285 4.00 -12.69 17.33
CA ASP A 285 4.46 -11.53 18.07
C ASP A 285 5.83 -11.02 17.56
N ASN A 286 5.90 -10.72 16.28
CA ASN A 286 7.05 -10.06 15.67
C ASN A 286 6.62 -8.70 15.10
N LYS A 287 7.53 -7.74 15.16
CA LYS A 287 7.27 -6.39 14.62
C LYS A 287 7.56 -6.26 13.12
N TYR A 288 8.09 -7.29 12.48
CA TYR A 288 8.30 -7.33 11.04
C TYR A 288 7.93 -8.70 10.51
N ILE A 289 6.79 -8.79 9.87
CA ILE A 289 6.22 -10.06 9.39
C ILE A 289 6.08 -9.98 7.88
N VAL A 290 6.54 -11.01 7.19
CA VAL A 290 6.33 -11.19 5.75
C VAL A 290 5.50 -12.44 5.53
N ILE A 291 4.31 -12.28 4.97
CA ILE A 291 3.42 -13.37 4.58
C ILE A 291 3.54 -13.52 3.06
N ASP A 292 4.28 -14.53 2.65
CA ASP A 292 4.50 -14.90 1.25
C ASP A 292 3.44 -15.88 0.79
N THR A 293 2.52 -15.44 -0.06
CA THR A 293 1.50 -16.29 -0.67
C THR A 293 1.84 -16.69 -2.12
N SER A 294 3.06 -16.40 -2.60
CA SER A 294 3.49 -16.72 -3.97
C SER A 294 3.61 -18.23 -4.26
N GLY A 295 3.59 -19.06 -3.20
CA GLY A 295 3.55 -20.51 -3.31
C GLY A 295 2.15 -21.09 -3.50
N MET A 296 1.11 -20.26 -3.51
CA MET A 296 -0.27 -20.69 -3.74
C MET A 296 -0.51 -20.97 -5.23
N PRO A 297 -1.19 -22.07 -5.59
CA PRO A 297 -1.71 -22.27 -6.95
C PRO A 297 -2.79 -21.23 -7.24
N ASP A 298 -3.03 -20.97 -8.54
CA ASP A 298 -3.90 -19.87 -9.02
C ASP A 298 -5.32 -19.90 -8.42
N ASP A 299 -5.88 -21.07 -8.22
CA ASP A 299 -7.22 -21.26 -7.65
C ASP A 299 -7.29 -21.04 -6.13
N LEU A 300 -6.16 -21.13 -5.43
CA LEU A 300 -6.04 -20.85 -4.00
C LEU A 300 -5.41 -19.46 -3.72
N LEU A 301 -4.97 -18.75 -4.74
CA LEU A 301 -4.25 -17.49 -4.56
C LEU A 301 -5.14 -16.42 -3.91
N LEU A 302 -6.35 -16.18 -4.44
CA LEU A 302 -7.27 -15.21 -3.86
C LEU A 302 -7.72 -15.55 -2.44
N PRO A 303 -8.18 -16.80 -2.14
CA PRO A 303 -8.44 -17.23 -0.78
C PRO A 303 -7.23 -17.08 0.15
N GLY A 304 -6.01 -17.37 -0.35
CA GLY A 304 -4.76 -17.24 0.41
C GLY A 304 -4.38 -15.79 0.73
N ILE A 305 -4.53 -14.87 -0.22
CA ILE A 305 -4.32 -13.43 0.00
C ILE A 305 -5.34 -12.91 1.02
N PHE A 306 -6.61 -13.30 0.88
CA PHE A 306 -7.65 -12.91 1.85
C PHE A 306 -7.32 -13.43 3.25
N TRP A 307 -6.91 -14.70 3.36
CA TRP A 307 -6.48 -15.30 4.62
C TRP A 307 -5.32 -14.52 5.26
N ALA A 308 -4.28 -14.20 4.49
CA ALA A 308 -3.16 -13.39 4.97
C ALA A 308 -3.61 -11.99 5.41
N THR A 309 -4.55 -11.39 4.68
CA THR A 309 -5.09 -10.06 5.00
C THR A 309 -5.92 -10.07 6.27
N ASP A 310 -6.71 -11.12 6.49
CA ASP A 310 -7.49 -11.31 7.72
C ASP A 310 -6.57 -11.42 8.95
N ILE A 311 -5.50 -12.20 8.85
CA ILE A 311 -4.48 -12.32 9.91
C ILE A 311 -3.84 -10.95 10.19
N ALA A 312 -3.42 -10.23 9.14
CA ALA A 312 -2.80 -8.92 9.29
C ALA A 312 -3.74 -7.91 9.96
N ASN A 313 -5.02 -7.91 9.58
CA ASN A 313 -6.03 -7.07 10.20
C ASN A 313 -6.23 -7.39 11.69
N ASP A 314 -6.28 -8.66 12.05
CA ASP A 314 -6.37 -9.08 13.45
C ASP A 314 -5.14 -8.65 14.27
N LEU A 315 -3.92 -8.76 13.70
CA LEU A 315 -2.68 -8.33 14.35
C LEU A 315 -2.61 -6.83 14.56
N ILE A 316 -3.11 -6.04 13.62
CA ILE A 316 -3.15 -4.57 13.72
C ILE A 316 -4.21 -4.15 14.74
N SER A 317 -5.41 -4.74 14.66
CA SER A 317 -6.51 -4.45 15.58
C SER A 317 -6.18 -4.84 17.02
N GLY A 318 -5.48 -5.96 17.22
CA GLY A 318 -5.06 -6.44 18.54
C GLY A 318 -3.83 -5.73 19.11
N ALA A 319 -3.23 -4.80 18.39
CA ALA A 319 -1.94 -4.20 18.76
C ALA A 319 -2.01 -3.13 19.87
N GLY A 320 -3.18 -2.83 20.43
CA GLY A 320 -3.33 -1.93 21.55
C GLY A 320 -2.83 -0.49 21.30
N GLY A 321 -2.97 0.03 20.09
CA GLY A 321 -2.52 1.38 19.71
C GLY A 321 -1.07 1.45 19.22
N GLN A 322 -0.36 0.34 19.07
CA GLN A 322 0.94 0.32 18.41
C GLN A 322 0.80 0.71 16.94
N LEU A 323 1.53 1.74 16.51
CA LEU A 323 1.53 2.17 15.12
C LEU A 323 2.03 1.05 14.20
N SER A 324 1.24 0.76 13.17
CA SER A 324 1.44 -0.40 12.31
C SER A 324 1.31 -0.02 10.82
N ALA A 325 1.99 -0.75 9.95
CA ALA A 325 1.85 -0.63 8.50
C ALA A 325 1.51 -2.00 7.91
N LEU A 326 0.41 -2.07 7.17
CA LEU A 326 0.09 -3.17 6.27
C LEU A 326 0.60 -2.84 4.88
N ILE A 327 1.55 -3.59 4.40
CA ILE A 327 2.16 -3.40 3.07
C ILE A 327 1.75 -4.56 2.18
N SER A 328 1.04 -4.27 1.09
CA SER A 328 0.65 -5.30 0.15
C SER A 328 1.05 -4.93 -1.27
N ASP A 329 1.85 -5.79 -1.87
CA ASP A 329 2.10 -5.77 -3.31
C ASP A 329 0.95 -6.53 -3.98
N GLU A 330 0.31 -5.94 -5.00
CA GLU A 330 -0.81 -6.56 -5.73
C GLU A 330 -2.12 -6.76 -4.92
N LEU A 331 -2.42 -5.94 -3.89
CA LEU A 331 -3.71 -6.02 -3.16
C LEU A 331 -4.93 -5.83 -4.09
N TRP A 332 -4.73 -5.15 -5.21
CA TRP A 332 -5.75 -4.96 -6.24
C TRP A 332 -6.34 -6.29 -6.76
N SER A 333 -5.61 -7.41 -6.67
CA SER A 333 -6.12 -8.72 -7.07
C SER A 333 -7.39 -9.13 -6.31
N LEU A 334 -7.57 -8.64 -5.08
CA LEU A 334 -8.79 -8.82 -4.28
C LEU A 334 -9.90 -7.83 -4.63
N VAL A 335 -9.61 -6.78 -5.40
CA VAL A 335 -10.62 -5.77 -5.83
C VAL A 335 -10.81 -5.75 -7.35
N GLY A 336 -10.07 -6.57 -8.09
CA GLY A 336 -10.14 -6.71 -9.54
C GLY A 336 -11.21 -7.69 -10.02
N ALA A 337 -11.34 -7.84 -11.34
CA ALA A 337 -12.37 -8.64 -12.01
C ALA A 337 -12.50 -10.10 -11.55
N ASN A 338 -11.38 -10.70 -11.10
CA ASN A 338 -11.36 -12.10 -10.66
C ASN A 338 -11.82 -12.30 -9.20
N SER A 339 -12.05 -11.22 -8.45
CA SER A 339 -12.56 -11.25 -7.07
C SER A 339 -14.09 -11.24 -7.02
N ASN A 340 -14.64 -11.20 -5.82
CA ASN A 340 -16.06 -11.01 -5.62
C ASN A 340 -16.35 -9.69 -4.86
N PRO A 341 -17.56 -9.12 -4.98
CA PRO A 341 -17.90 -7.85 -4.33
C PRO A 341 -17.78 -7.87 -2.80
N LEU A 342 -17.98 -9.01 -2.15
CA LEU A 342 -17.88 -9.14 -0.69
C LEU A 342 -16.43 -9.00 -0.23
N ALA A 343 -15.49 -9.70 -0.87
CA ALA A 343 -14.08 -9.58 -0.56
C ALA A 343 -13.54 -8.17 -0.90
N ALA A 344 -13.93 -7.63 -2.05
CA ALA A 344 -13.55 -6.27 -2.45
C ALA A 344 -14.08 -5.21 -1.47
N GLY A 345 -15.33 -5.37 -1.01
CA GLY A 345 -15.94 -4.52 0.01
C GLY A 345 -15.20 -4.58 1.35
N TYR A 346 -14.86 -5.77 1.81
CA TYR A 346 -14.07 -5.97 3.02
C TYR A 346 -12.71 -5.27 2.96
N ILE A 347 -11.97 -5.44 1.85
CA ILE A 347 -10.66 -4.80 1.67
C ILE A 347 -10.79 -3.28 1.64
N GLN A 348 -11.79 -2.75 0.91
CA GLN A 348 -12.02 -1.30 0.86
C GLN A 348 -12.32 -0.74 2.25
N GLU A 349 -13.18 -1.41 3.03
CA GLU A 349 -13.52 -0.97 4.38
C GLU A 349 -12.32 -1.05 5.31
N MET A 350 -11.55 -2.13 5.26
CA MET A 350 -10.29 -2.26 6.01
C MET A 350 -9.33 -1.10 5.73
N VAL A 351 -9.09 -0.76 4.46
CA VAL A 351 -8.19 0.35 4.08
C VAL A 351 -8.73 1.71 4.59
N LYS A 352 -10.06 1.90 4.62
CA LYS A 352 -10.66 3.12 5.18
C LYS A 352 -10.53 3.22 6.69
N THR A 353 -10.68 2.10 7.39
CA THR A 353 -10.78 2.08 8.86
C THR A 353 -9.45 1.84 9.55
N ILE A 354 -8.43 1.33 8.86
CA ILE A 354 -7.12 0.95 9.41
C ILE A 354 -6.45 2.07 10.22
N ARG A 355 -6.64 3.33 9.81
CA ARG A 355 -6.15 4.50 10.57
C ARG A 355 -6.71 4.51 11.99
N GLY A 356 -8.00 4.22 12.14
CA GLY A 356 -8.68 4.12 13.44
C GLY A 356 -8.04 3.11 14.38
N LEU A 357 -7.33 2.13 13.86
CA LEU A 357 -6.60 1.09 14.59
C LEU A 357 -5.11 1.42 14.80
N GLY A 358 -4.68 2.65 14.51
CA GLY A 358 -3.27 3.07 14.55
C GLY A 358 -2.44 2.51 13.39
N GLY A 359 -3.09 2.03 12.33
CA GLY A 359 -2.46 1.45 11.15
C GLY A 359 -2.46 2.38 9.93
N ILE A 360 -1.60 2.06 8.97
CA ILE A 360 -1.65 2.59 7.60
C ILE A 360 -1.61 1.44 6.61
N ALA A 361 -2.28 1.60 5.48
CA ALA A 361 -2.18 0.67 4.34
C ALA A 361 -1.22 1.26 3.30
N ILE A 362 -0.23 0.47 2.89
CA ILE A 362 0.69 0.80 1.79
C ILE A 362 0.45 -0.24 0.70
N THR A 363 -0.15 0.19 -0.40
CA THR A 363 -0.55 -0.71 -1.48
C THR A 363 0.19 -0.39 -2.76
N SER A 364 0.56 -1.39 -3.54
CA SER A 364 1.11 -1.19 -4.87
C SER A 364 0.27 -1.86 -5.95
N THR A 365 0.35 -1.32 -7.17
CA THR A 365 -0.28 -1.89 -8.35
C THR A 365 0.59 -1.73 -9.59
N GLN A 366 0.52 -2.71 -10.49
CA GLN A 366 1.22 -2.68 -11.78
C GLN A 366 0.31 -2.29 -12.94
N GLY A 367 -0.97 -2.64 -12.88
CA GLY A 367 -1.95 -2.36 -13.94
C GLY A 367 -3.05 -1.44 -13.43
N MET A 368 -3.19 -0.27 -14.07
CA MET A 368 -4.28 0.66 -13.76
C MET A 368 -5.63 0.12 -14.21
N GLN A 369 -5.67 -0.57 -15.34
CA GLN A 369 -6.90 -1.16 -15.88
C GLN A 369 -7.50 -2.20 -14.93
N ASP A 370 -6.67 -3.04 -14.32
CA ASP A 370 -7.12 -4.07 -13.38
C ASP A 370 -7.73 -3.46 -12.11
N LEU A 371 -7.15 -2.36 -11.61
CA LEU A 371 -7.65 -1.64 -10.44
C LEU A 371 -9.08 -1.10 -10.65
N PHE A 372 -9.43 -0.77 -11.90
CA PHE A 372 -10.74 -0.21 -12.26
C PHE A 372 -11.69 -1.23 -12.91
N SER A 373 -11.37 -2.53 -12.89
CA SER A 373 -12.11 -3.56 -13.64
C SER A 373 -13.38 -4.07 -12.94
N LEU A 374 -13.40 -4.17 -11.61
CA LEU A 374 -14.56 -4.68 -10.87
C LEU A 374 -15.55 -3.54 -10.55
N ASP A 375 -16.82 -3.75 -10.88
CA ASP A 375 -17.93 -2.84 -10.57
C ASP A 375 -17.65 -1.38 -10.98
N ASN A 376 -17.23 -1.19 -12.25
CA ASN A 376 -16.83 0.10 -12.82
C ASN A 376 -15.76 0.86 -12.03
N GLY A 377 -14.88 0.13 -11.36
CA GLY A 377 -13.79 0.71 -10.58
C GLY A 377 -14.18 1.24 -9.20
N LYS A 378 -15.36 0.96 -8.70
CA LYS A 378 -15.86 1.44 -7.40
C LYS A 378 -14.87 1.17 -6.26
N TYR A 379 -14.40 -0.07 -6.15
CA TYR A 379 -13.49 -0.50 -5.07
C TYR A 379 -12.07 0.06 -5.25
N GLY A 380 -11.54 0.01 -6.46
CA GLY A 380 -10.21 0.55 -6.75
C GLY A 380 -10.13 2.05 -6.55
N LYS A 381 -11.12 2.82 -7.02
CA LYS A 381 -11.25 4.26 -6.72
C LYS A 381 -11.32 4.51 -5.23
N GLY A 382 -12.12 3.71 -4.50
CA GLY A 382 -12.25 3.85 -3.05
C GLY A 382 -10.92 3.66 -2.30
N ILE A 383 -10.04 2.75 -2.75
CA ILE A 383 -8.69 2.58 -2.18
C ILE A 383 -7.80 3.79 -2.52
N LEU A 384 -7.83 4.28 -3.77
CA LEU A 384 -7.09 5.47 -4.18
C LEU A 384 -7.51 6.72 -3.40
N ASP A 385 -8.82 6.92 -3.23
CA ASP A 385 -9.37 8.06 -2.49
C ASP A 385 -9.03 7.97 -0.99
N SER A 386 -8.95 6.74 -0.47
CA SER A 386 -8.51 6.46 0.91
C SER A 386 -6.99 6.52 1.10
N SER A 387 -6.22 6.79 0.05
CA SER A 387 -4.77 6.94 0.10
C SER A 387 -4.40 8.40 -0.14
N ARG A 388 -4.11 9.16 0.92
CA ARG A 388 -3.75 10.58 0.80
C ARG A 388 -2.41 10.79 0.12
N ILE A 389 -1.50 9.85 0.30
CA ILE A 389 -0.15 9.88 -0.24
C ILE A 389 -0.10 8.94 -1.46
N LYS A 390 0.30 9.44 -2.61
CA LYS A 390 0.39 8.67 -3.82
C LYS A 390 1.77 8.82 -4.43
N ILE A 391 2.36 7.71 -4.84
CA ILE A 391 3.67 7.67 -5.49
C ILE A 391 3.46 7.08 -6.89
N VAL A 392 3.65 7.89 -7.91
CA VAL A 392 3.52 7.49 -9.31
C VAL A 392 4.92 7.30 -9.87
N MET A 393 5.32 6.05 -10.06
CA MET A 393 6.60 5.72 -10.69
C MET A 393 6.43 5.65 -12.22
N GLN A 394 7.48 5.29 -12.95
CA GLN A 394 7.43 5.20 -14.40
C GLN A 394 6.26 4.35 -14.87
N MET A 395 5.49 4.86 -15.84
CA MET A 395 4.35 4.21 -16.49
C MET A 395 4.37 4.47 -17.99
N GLU A 396 3.70 3.61 -18.73
CA GLU A 396 3.35 3.87 -20.13
C GLU A 396 2.34 5.01 -20.22
N GLU A 397 2.35 5.76 -21.34
CA GLU A 397 1.51 6.96 -21.49
C GLU A 397 0.01 6.66 -21.32
N GLN A 398 -0.47 5.53 -21.82
CA GLN A 398 -1.88 5.14 -21.69
C GLN A 398 -2.29 4.97 -20.22
N GLU A 399 -1.45 4.32 -19.41
CA GLU A 399 -1.70 4.12 -17.97
C GLU A 399 -1.61 5.45 -17.19
N ALA A 400 -0.63 6.29 -17.53
CA ALA A 400 -0.48 7.62 -16.92
C ALA A 400 -1.69 8.51 -17.19
N ARG A 401 -2.29 8.44 -18.39
CA ARG A 401 -3.51 9.16 -18.72
C ARG A 401 -4.75 8.66 -17.98
N LEU A 402 -4.84 7.35 -17.67
CA LEU A 402 -5.94 6.81 -16.86
C LEU A 402 -5.99 7.43 -15.46
N ILE A 403 -4.82 7.71 -14.86
CA ILE A 403 -4.75 8.30 -13.53
C ILE A 403 -4.66 9.83 -13.56
N GLN A 404 -4.48 10.46 -14.71
CA GLN A 404 -4.35 11.90 -14.86
C GLN A 404 -5.49 12.66 -14.19
N ASN A 405 -6.74 12.29 -14.51
CA ASN A 405 -7.93 12.92 -13.95
C ASN A 405 -8.12 12.59 -12.47
N VAL A 406 -7.78 11.37 -12.05
CA VAL A 406 -7.94 10.93 -10.65
C VAL A 406 -6.96 11.64 -9.72
N LEU A 407 -5.75 11.92 -10.20
CA LEU A 407 -4.69 12.57 -9.42
C LEU A 407 -4.52 14.07 -9.74
N ASN A 408 -5.34 14.62 -10.64
CA ASN A 408 -5.23 16.00 -11.13
C ASN A 408 -3.84 16.34 -11.67
N LEU A 409 -3.26 15.43 -12.48
CA LEU A 409 -1.94 15.63 -13.07
C LEU A 409 -2.02 16.59 -14.26
N SER A 410 -1.03 17.47 -14.37
CA SER A 410 -0.83 18.29 -15.56
C SER A 410 -0.26 17.45 -16.73
N GLU A 411 -0.37 17.95 -17.95
CA GLU A 411 0.21 17.33 -19.15
C GLU A 411 1.74 17.16 -19.03
N GLU A 412 2.42 18.08 -18.34
CA GLU A 412 3.87 18.00 -18.14
C GLU A 412 4.23 16.90 -17.13
N GLU A 413 3.43 16.74 -16.08
CA GLU A 413 3.63 15.65 -15.11
C GLU A 413 3.38 14.27 -15.74
N VAL A 414 2.37 14.15 -16.62
CA VAL A 414 2.16 12.92 -17.40
C VAL A 414 3.38 12.60 -18.26
N ARG A 415 3.92 13.61 -18.98
CA ARG A 415 5.16 13.45 -19.77
C ARG A 415 6.37 13.09 -18.88
N GLN A 416 6.47 13.67 -17.70
CA GLN A 416 7.54 13.39 -16.75
C GLN A 416 7.45 11.93 -16.24
N ILE A 417 6.26 11.46 -15.89
CA ILE A 417 6.02 10.08 -15.44
C ILE A 417 6.49 9.07 -16.49
N THR A 418 6.20 9.31 -17.78
CA THR A 418 6.63 8.40 -18.86
C THR A 418 8.16 8.37 -19.06
N ARG A 419 8.88 9.38 -18.58
CA ARG A 419 10.34 9.54 -18.74
C ARG A 419 11.13 9.18 -17.48
N PHE A 420 10.47 8.89 -16.38
CA PHE A 420 11.16 8.48 -15.14
C PHE A 420 12.03 7.25 -15.38
N ARG A 421 13.15 7.23 -14.71
CA ARG A 421 14.02 6.06 -14.64
C ARG A 421 13.61 5.17 -13.47
N ARG A 422 14.15 3.97 -13.44
CA ARG A 422 13.97 3.06 -12.30
C ARG A 422 14.37 3.74 -10.98
N GLY A 423 13.45 3.76 -10.03
CA GLY A 423 13.66 4.43 -8.74
C GLY A 423 13.38 5.92 -8.73
N GLU A 424 12.80 6.47 -9.79
CA GLU A 424 12.26 7.83 -9.83
C GLU A 424 10.73 7.78 -9.82
N GLY A 425 10.10 8.83 -9.31
CA GLY A 425 8.64 8.91 -9.28
C GLY A 425 8.14 10.29 -8.88
N LEU A 426 6.85 10.50 -9.02
CA LEU A 426 6.14 11.69 -8.58
C LEU A 426 5.42 11.38 -7.27
N LEU A 427 5.80 12.06 -6.20
CA LEU A 427 5.14 12.00 -4.90
C LEU A 427 4.03 13.04 -4.86
N CYS A 428 2.78 12.57 -4.81
CA CYS A 428 1.59 13.42 -4.81
C CYS A 428 0.94 13.39 -3.41
N ILE A 429 0.82 14.57 -2.80
CA ILE A 429 0.17 14.76 -1.50
C ILE A 429 -0.83 15.91 -1.63
N GLY A 430 -2.08 15.57 -1.92
CA GLY A 430 -3.10 16.56 -2.27
C GLY A 430 -2.74 17.28 -3.57
N TYR A 431 -2.55 18.60 -3.49
CA TYR A 431 -2.15 19.43 -4.64
C TYR A 431 -0.63 19.61 -4.76
N ASN A 432 0.15 19.09 -3.82
CA ASN A 432 1.59 19.21 -3.84
C ASN A 432 2.21 17.99 -4.52
N HIS A 433 2.85 18.19 -5.63
CA HIS A 433 3.52 17.15 -6.41
C HIS A 433 5.03 17.40 -6.41
N VAL A 434 5.80 16.40 -6.01
CA VAL A 434 7.26 16.46 -5.88
C VAL A 434 7.88 15.32 -6.66
N PRO A 435 8.64 15.58 -7.73
CA PRO A 435 9.40 14.53 -8.38
C PRO A 435 10.58 14.14 -7.47
N ILE A 436 10.67 12.83 -7.19
CA ILE A 436 11.61 12.26 -6.23
C ILE A 436 12.46 11.18 -6.89
N ALA A 437 13.75 11.20 -6.61
CA ALA A 437 14.65 10.07 -6.83
C ALA A 437 14.76 9.31 -5.50
N PHE A 438 14.21 8.10 -5.44
CA PHE A 438 14.28 7.25 -4.25
C PHE A 438 15.72 6.82 -4.01
N TYR A 439 16.13 6.89 -2.76
CA TYR A 439 17.49 6.57 -2.36
C TYR A 439 17.52 5.43 -1.35
N ALA A 440 18.39 4.47 -1.56
CA ALA A 440 18.69 3.40 -0.62
C ALA A 440 20.15 3.46 -0.20
N THR A 441 20.42 3.13 1.05
CA THR A 441 21.79 2.91 1.53
C THR A 441 22.36 1.63 0.88
N GLN A 442 23.69 1.49 0.85
CA GLN A 442 24.31 0.28 0.28
C GLN A 442 23.83 -0.99 0.99
N LYS A 443 23.66 -0.95 2.31
CA LYS A 443 23.13 -2.09 3.10
C LYS A 443 21.71 -2.46 2.73
N GLU A 444 20.85 -1.47 2.48
CA GLU A 444 19.47 -1.70 2.00
C GLU A 444 19.50 -2.28 0.59
N TYR A 445 20.31 -1.68 -0.30
CA TYR A 445 20.45 -2.14 -1.68
C TYR A 445 20.88 -3.60 -1.76
N ASP A 446 21.91 -3.97 -1.02
CA ASP A 446 22.46 -5.34 -1.00
C ASP A 446 21.44 -6.37 -0.50
N ALA A 447 20.55 -5.99 0.42
CA ALA A 447 19.51 -6.88 0.94
C ALA A 447 18.28 -6.99 0.05
N ILE A 448 18.00 -5.97 -0.78
CA ILE A 448 16.74 -5.84 -1.54
C ILE A 448 16.96 -6.14 -3.04
N THR A 449 18.18 -5.94 -3.55
CA THR A 449 18.44 -6.07 -5.00
C THR A 449 18.11 -7.47 -5.51
N THR A 450 17.40 -7.52 -6.63
CA THR A 450 17.09 -8.75 -7.38
C THR A 450 17.82 -8.78 -8.73
N SER A 451 18.73 -7.81 -8.97
CA SER A 451 19.50 -7.75 -10.20
C SER A 451 20.47 -8.93 -10.27
N PRO A 452 20.36 -9.80 -11.30
CA PRO A 452 21.27 -10.94 -11.44
C PRO A 452 22.76 -10.54 -11.50
N THR A 453 23.05 -9.41 -12.15
CA THR A 453 24.41 -8.87 -12.27
C THR A 453 24.98 -8.43 -10.93
N ASP A 454 24.16 -7.85 -10.06
CA ASP A 454 24.61 -7.39 -8.74
C ASP A 454 24.75 -8.55 -7.76
N LEU A 455 23.86 -9.55 -7.87
CA LEU A 455 23.96 -10.79 -7.09
C LEU A 455 25.23 -11.59 -7.44
N LEU A 456 25.63 -11.64 -8.72
CA LEU A 456 26.89 -12.26 -9.15
C LEU A 456 28.10 -11.51 -8.58
N LYS A 457 28.16 -10.18 -8.72
CA LYS A 457 29.22 -9.36 -8.15
C LYS A 457 29.36 -9.50 -6.63
N ARG A 458 28.27 -9.78 -5.94
CA ARG A 458 28.29 -10.03 -4.50
C ARG A 458 28.92 -11.37 -4.17
N LYS A 459 28.57 -12.44 -4.88
CA LYS A 459 29.21 -13.76 -4.73
C LYS A 459 30.72 -13.69 -4.95
N ASP A 460 31.15 -12.90 -5.95
CA ASP A 460 32.58 -12.71 -6.24
C ASP A 460 33.34 -11.91 -5.17
N ARG A 461 32.63 -11.12 -4.33
CA ARG A 461 33.23 -10.38 -3.20
C ARG A 461 33.25 -11.16 -1.90
N GLU A 462 32.38 -12.15 -1.76
CA GLU A 462 32.24 -13.01 -0.58
C GLU A 462 33.11 -14.29 -0.73
N ALA A 463 33.56 -14.61 -1.95
CA ALA A 463 34.52 -15.66 -2.27
C ALA A 463 35.97 -15.12 -2.23
#